data_5f76ca65c18e4a2d5d2942e8ef26d2af
#
_entry.id   5f76ca65c18e4a2d5d2942e8ef26d2af
#
_cell.length_a   1.000
_cell.length_b   1.000
_cell.length_c   1.000
_cell.angle_alpha   90.00
_cell.angle_beta   90.00
_cell.angle_gamma   90.00
#
_symmetry.space_group_name_H-M   'P 1'
#
loop_
_entity.id
_entity.type
_entity.pdbx_description
1 polymer ?
#
loop_
_entity_poly.entity_id
_entity_poly.type
_entity_poly.pdbx_seq_one_letter_code
_entity_poly.pdbx_strand_id
1 'polypeptide(L)'
;DNNEPPTPTKKKRDNTSKTKLKNRKKEAKKKTVTVSTTDPDCGLFVKGDHKKQLAYEAHTVCDVHGVVLDVEVTPGNVHDSVPFDDLYDRIVEKFPQVHAFVADSAYKTPHICKKVFGDDRVLSTAYKRPMTMKGGHEWWKYVYDEFYDCIICPEYQVLNYSTTNRDGYREYKSDPKICANCPTRHLCTHSKDFIKTVTRHIWKDYEELADDARYTPIYQRMYKARKETIERVFADAKEQHGMRYTRYTGLAQVKNWVKLKFAAM
;
A
#
# COMPACT_ATOMS: atom_id res chain seq x y z
N ASP A 1 -14.50 51.55 -58.28
CA ASP A 1 -14.95 51.58 -56.84
C ASP A 1 -14.33 50.42 -56.09
N ASN A 2 -13.23 50.78 -55.44
CA ASN A 2 -12.47 49.87 -54.60
C ASN A 2 -13.01 49.98 -53.16
N ASN A 3 -13.58 48.92 -52.58
CA ASN A 3 -13.90 48.81 -51.16
C ASN A 3 -13.25 47.54 -50.62
N GLU A 4 -12.00 47.66 -50.12
CA GLU A 4 -11.38 46.70 -49.22
C GLU A 4 -11.76 47.01 -47.77
N PRO A 5 -12.12 46.00 -46.94
CA PRO A 5 -12.36 46.21 -45.52
C PRO A 5 -11.05 46.32 -44.74
N PRO A 6 -10.97 47.10 -43.68
CA PRO A 6 -9.74 47.36 -42.92
C PRO A 6 -9.32 46.14 -42.09
N THR A 7 -8.03 45.82 -42.22
CA THR A 7 -7.33 44.81 -41.43
C THR A 7 -7.27 45.15 -39.94
N PRO A 8 -7.54 44.22 -39.01
CA PRO A 8 -7.46 44.51 -37.58
C PRO A 8 -6.02 44.58 -37.11
N THR A 9 -5.63 45.73 -36.60
CA THR A 9 -4.35 45.97 -35.92
C THR A 9 -4.23 45.15 -34.64
N LYS A 10 -3.20 44.27 -34.60
CA LYS A 10 -2.80 43.52 -33.40
C LYS A 10 -2.28 44.47 -32.34
N LYS A 11 -3.05 44.73 -31.27
CA LYS A 11 -2.55 45.34 -30.04
C LYS A 11 -1.61 44.34 -29.34
N LYS A 12 -0.32 44.68 -29.25
CA LYS A 12 0.65 43.99 -28.37
C LYS A 12 0.18 44.18 -26.93
N ARG A 13 -0.20 43.09 -26.27
CA ARG A 13 -0.37 43.08 -24.82
C ARG A 13 1.02 42.95 -24.20
N ASP A 14 1.53 44.01 -23.58
CA ASP A 14 2.64 43.98 -22.69
C ASP A 14 2.24 43.23 -21.42
N ASN A 15 2.67 41.96 -21.35
CA ASN A 15 2.47 41.13 -20.16
C ASN A 15 3.81 41.10 -19.40
N THR A 16 4.19 42.21 -18.76
CA THR A 16 5.23 42.21 -17.76
C THR A 16 4.66 42.02 -16.35
N SER A 17 4.06 40.85 -16.11
CA SER A 17 3.91 40.36 -14.75
C SER A 17 5.08 39.41 -14.46
N LYS A 18 6.17 39.95 -13.91
CA LYS A 18 7.26 39.21 -13.31
C LYS A 18 6.72 38.45 -12.11
N THR A 19 6.10 37.29 -12.35
CA THR A 19 5.84 36.30 -11.29
C THR A 19 7.21 35.78 -10.87
N LYS A 20 7.76 36.30 -9.79
CA LYS A 20 8.92 35.75 -9.09
C LYS A 20 8.54 34.31 -8.66
N LEU A 21 8.81 33.33 -9.48
CA LEU A 21 8.89 31.93 -9.08
C LEU A 21 9.97 31.85 -7.99
N LYS A 22 9.53 31.93 -6.74
CA LYS A 22 10.35 31.52 -5.59
C LYS A 22 10.54 30.00 -5.75
N ASN A 23 11.60 29.61 -6.45
CA ASN A 23 12.17 28.28 -6.37
C ASN A 23 12.67 28.07 -4.93
N ARG A 24 11.76 27.78 -4.01
CA ARG A 24 12.11 27.10 -2.77
C ARG A 24 12.49 25.67 -3.17
N LYS A 25 13.76 25.46 -3.51
CA LYS A 25 14.37 24.13 -3.37
C LYS A 25 14.14 23.76 -1.90
N LYS A 26 13.13 22.91 -1.65
CA LYS A 26 13.04 22.21 -0.36
C LYS A 26 14.33 21.40 -0.29
N GLU A 27 15.29 21.83 0.50
CA GLU A 27 16.42 21.00 0.87
C GLU A 27 15.84 19.69 1.39
N ALA A 28 16.17 18.60 0.71
CA ALA A 28 15.75 17.27 1.14
C ALA A 28 16.29 17.10 2.55
N LYS A 29 15.41 17.03 3.54
CA LYS A 29 15.79 16.76 4.93
C LYS A 29 16.58 15.46 4.92
N LYS A 30 17.88 15.53 5.20
CA LYS A 30 18.74 14.37 5.36
C LYS A 30 18.13 13.51 6.46
N LYS A 31 17.59 12.34 6.10
CA LYS A 31 17.13 11.37 7.08
C LYS A 31 18.35 10.67 7.66
N THR A 32 18.52 10.77 8.97
CA THR A 32 19.52 9.96 9.68
C THR A 32 19.06 8.52 9.66
N VAL A 33 19.84 7.63 9.06
CA VAL A 33 19.57 6.18 9.02
C VAL A 33 20.51 5.52 10.00
N THR A 34 19.98 4.68 10.89
CA THR A 34 20.78 3.84 11.77
C THR A 34 21.31 2.65 10.98
N VAL A 35 22.63 2.54 10.88
CA VAL A 35 23.31 1.44 10.18
C VAL A 35 24.18 0.69 11.16
N SER A 36 24.28 -0.64 11.00
CA SER A 36 25.21 -1.44 11.77
C SER A 36 26.65 -1.21 11.28
N THR A 37 27.59 -1.09 12.21
CA THR A 37 29.03 -0.99 11.89
C THR A 37 29.64 -2.36 11.57
N THR A 38 29.08 -3.43 12.11
CA THR A 38 29.57 -4.80 11.94
C THR A 38 28.92 -5.52 10.77
N ASP A 39 27.69 -5.16 10.44
CA ASP A 39 26.92 -5.75 9.33
C ASP A 39 26.09 -4.66 8.62
N PRO A 40 26.68 -3.96 7.64
CA PRO A 40 26.00 -2.88 6.92
C PRO A 40 24.78 -3.33 6.11
N ASP A 41 24.68 -4.62 5.77
CA ASP A 41 23.59 -5.19 4.99
C ASP A 41 22.31 -5.39 5.83
N CYS A 42 22.42 -5.43 7.16
CA CYS A 42 21.23 -5.55 8.00
C CYS A 42 20.45 -4.22 8.09
N GLY A 43 19.14 -4.31 8.22
CA GLY A 43 18.25 -3.15 8.33
C GLY A 43 17.71 -2.94 9.74
N LEU A 44 17.36 -1.68 10.06
CA LEU A 44 16.71 -1.36 11.32
C LEU A 44 15.23 -1.78 11.25
N PHE A 45 14.90 -2.92 11.85
CA PHE A 45 13.53 -3.37 12.05
C PHE A 45 12.85 -2.56 13.16
N VAL A 46 11.65 -2.05 12.89
CA VAL A 46 10.86 -1.28 13.84
C VAL A 46 9.46 -1.88 13.94
N LYS A 47 9.08 -2.36 15.13
CA LYS A 47 7.73 -2.85 15.41
C LYS A 47 7.12 -2.08 16.58
N GLY A 48 6.19 -1.18 16.25
CA GLY A 48 5.63 -0.25 17.23
C GLY A 48 6.69 0.67 17.84
N ASP A 49 6.39 1.26 18.97
CA ASP A 49 7.30 2.23 19.64
C ASP A 49 8.40 1.56 20.47
N HIS A 50 8.27 0.27 20.77
CA HIS A 50 9.08 -0.40 21.78
C HIS A 50 10.15 -1.34 21.23
N LYS A 51 10.01 -1.82 19.98
CA LYS A 51 10.96 -2.78 19.43
C LYS A 51 11.70 -2.21 18.22
N LYS A 52 12.98 -1.85 18.45
CA LYS A 52 13.92 -1.43 17.41
C LYS A 52 15.14 -2.31 17.49
N GLN A 53 15.48 -3.01 16.42
CA GLN A 53 16.64 -3.89 16.37
C GLN A 53 17.19 -3.94 14.94
N LEU A 54 18.49 -4.11 14.82
CA LEU A 54 19.12 -4.43 13.56
C LEU A 54 18.86 -5.89 13.25
N ALA A 55 18.26 -6.18 12.11
CA ALA A 55 17.78 -7.53 11.79
C ALA A 55 17.69 -7.75 10.28
N TYR A 56 17.52 -9.02 9.93
CA TYR A 56 17.00 -9.46 8.64
C TYR A 56 15.59 -10.01 8.81
N GLU A 57 14.80 -9.95 7.76
CA GLU A 57 13.48 -10.55 7.70
C GLU A 57 13.44 -11.69 6.70
N ALA A 58 12.80 -12.80 7.09
CA ALA A 58 12.58 -13.96 6.24
C ALA A 58 11.11 -14.00 5.80
N HIS A 59 10.86 -13.72 4.53
CA HIS A 59 9.56 -13.81 3.90
C HIS A 59 9.38 -15.22 3.39
N THR A 60 8.50 -15.99 4.01
CA THR A 60 8.39 -17.43 3.81
C THR A 60 7.02 -17.80 3.27
N VAL A 61 7.00 -18.69 2.30
CA VAL A 61 5.79 -19.30 1.76
C VAL A 61 5.76 -20.76 2.17
N CYS A 62 4.65 -21.20 2.75
CA CYS A 62 4.41 -22.61 3.06
C CYS A 62 3.07 -23.08 2.47
N ASP A 63 2.93 -24.39 2.33
CA ASP A 63 1.67 -25.03 1.95
C ASP A 63 0.70 -25.16 3.14
N VAL A 64 -0.43 -25.83 2.92
CA VAL A 64 -1.47 -26.05 3.94
C VAL A 64 -1.02 -27.00 5.07
N HIS A 65 0.06 -27.71 4.91
CA HIS A 65 0.65 -28.61 5.89
C HIS A 65 1.81 -27.98 6.67
N GLY A 66 2.20 -26.77 6.31
CA GLY A 66 3.33 -26.07 6.90
C GLY A 66 4.69 -26.42 6.27
N VAL A 67 4.71 -27.14 5.14
CA VAL A 67 5.94 -27.38 4.39
C VAL A 67 6.39 -26.10 3.70
N VAL A 68 7.61 -25.66 3.97
CA VAL A 68 8.17 -24.43 3.38
C VAL A 68 8.49 -24.67 1.90
N LEU A 69 7.86 -23.88 1.03
CA LEU A 69 8.00 -23.98 -0.42
C LEU A 69 9.08 -23.05 -0.96
N ASP A 70 9.18 -21.84 -0.41
CA ASP A 70 10.20 -20.85 -0.79
C ASP A 70 10.40 -19.83 0.34
N VAL A 71 11.56 -19.16 0.30
CA VAL A 71 11.91 -18.09 1.23
C VAL A 71 12.74 -17.01 0.53
N GLU A 72 12.43 -15.75 0.85
CA GLU A 72 13.26 -14.61 0.51
C GLU A 72 13.72 -13.90 1.78
N VAL A 73 14.97 -13.40 1.80
CA VAL A 73 15.53 -12.71 2.96
C VAL A 73 15.87 -11.28 2.55
N THR A 74 15.41 -10.33 3.35
CA THR A 74 15.67 -8.91 3.14
C THR A 74 16.26 -8.26 4.40
N PRO A 75 16.90 -7.09 4.27
CA PRO A 75 17.17 -6.24 5.42
C PRO A 75 15.87 -5.89 6.16
N GLY A 76 15.92 -5.81 7.49
CA GLY A 76 14.73 -5.62 8.34
C GLY A 76 14.02 -4.27 8.23
N ASN A 77 14.52 -3.35 7.40
CA ASN A 77 13.86 -2.09 7.06
C ASN A 77 13.11 -2.13 5.72
N VAL A 78 13.11 -3.28 5.05
CA VAL A 78 12.37 -3.48 3.79
C VAL A 78 10.94 -3.89 4.14
N HIS A 79 9.96 -3.24 3.52
CA HIS A 79 8.56 -3.55 3.75
C HIS A 79 8.19 -4.91 3.15
N ASP A 80 7.34 -5.69 3.83
CA ASP A 80 6.93 -7.04 3.45
C ASP A 80 6.41 -7.17 2.01
N SER A 81 5.79 -6.13 1.49
CA SER A 81 5.25 -6.13 0.12
C SER A 81 6.33 -6.09 -0.98
N VAL A 82 7.57 -5.70 -0.66
CA VAL A 82 8.63 -5.55 -1.66
C VAL A 82 9.08 -6.88 -2.25
N PRO A 83 9.41 -7.91 -1.45
CA PRO A 83 9.83 -9.22 -1.97
C PRO A 83 8.66 -10.09 -2.48
N PHE A 84 7.42 -9.59 -2.39
CA PHE A 84 6.24 -10.38 -2.75
C PHE A 84 6.25 -10.83 -4.20
N ASP A 85 6.56 -9.94 -5.12
CA ASP A 85 6.47 -10.22 -6.56
C ASP A 85 7.39 -11.37 -6.97
N ASP A 86 8.65 -11.34 -6.52
CA ASP A 86 9.62 -12.39 -6.82
C ASP A 86 9.23 -13.73 -6.19
N LEU A 87 8.73 -13.71 -4.95
CA LEU A 87 8.25 -14.92 -4.27
C LEU A 87 7.01 -15.48 -4.96
N TYR A 88 6.06 -14.64 -5.28
CA TYR A 88 4.81 -15.03 -5.94
C TYR A 88 5.09 -15.67 -7.29
N ASP A 89 5.91 -15.03 -8.13
CA ASP A 89 6.23 -15.52 -9.47
C ASP A 89 6.92 -16.88 -9.42
N ARG A 90 7.88 -17.07 -8.51
CA ARG A 90 8.54 -18.37 -8.31
C ARG A 90 7.59 -19.47 -7.82
N ILE A 91 6.63 -19.12 -6.96
CA ILE A 91 5.63 -20.09 -6.48
C ILE A 91 4.67 -20.47 -7.58
N VAL A 92 4.16 -19.51 -8.35
CA VAL A 92 3.22 -19.78 -9.45
C VAL A 92 3.87 -20.58 -10.58
N GLU A 93 5.15 -20.31 -10.88
CA GLU A 93 5.93 -21.09 -11.85
C GLU A 93 6.11 -22.54 -11.41
N LYS A 94 6.46 -22.78 -10.14
CA LYS A 94 6.69 -24.13 -9.60
C LYS A 94 5.40 -24.90 -9.32
N PHE A 95 4.35 -24.20 -8.94
CA PHE A 95 3.07 -24.77 -8.51
C PHE A 95 1.90 -24.06 -9.19
N PRO A 96 1.70 -24.23 -10.52
CA PRO A 96 0.67 -23.50 -11.27
C PRO A 96 -0.76 -23.82 -10.80
N GLN A 97 -0.99 -24.93 -10.09
CA GLN A 97 -2.26 -25.34 -9.50
C GLN A 97 -2.67 -24.53 -8.25
N VAL A 98 -1.82 -23.65 -7.73
CA VAL A 98 -2.16 -22.81 -6.58
C VAL A 98 -3.21 -21.79 -6.98
N HIS A 99 -4.37 -21.83 -6.34
CA HIS A 99 -5.48 -20.91 -6.61
C HIS A 99 -5.68 -19.83 -5.54
N ALA A 100 -5.14 -20.02 -4.34
CA ALA A 100 -5.34 -19.07 -3.25
C ALA A 100 -4.07 -18.85 -2.44
N PHE A 101 -3.84 -17.60 -2.11
CA PHE A 101 -2.76 -17.15 -1.22
C PHE A 101 -3.39 -16.57 0.06
N VAL A 102 -2.85 -16.96 1.20
CA VAL A 102 -3.24 -16.45 2.50
C VAL A 102 -2.08 -15.67 3.09
N ALA A 103 -2.28 -14.38 3.32
CA ALA A 103 -1.19 -13.50 3.73
C ALA A 103 -1.59 -12.58 4.91
N ASP A 104 -0.62 -11.91 5.50
CA ASP A 104 -0.88 -10.87 6.48
C ASP A 104 -1.44 -9.60 5.82
N SER A 105 -2.05 -8.74 6.61
CA SER A 105 -2.60 -7.45 6.15
C SER A 105 -1.54 -6.50 5.56
N ALA A 106 -0.26 -6.70 5.87
CA ALA A 106 0.85 -5.96 5.28
C ALA A 106 1.00 -6.21 3.76
N TYR A 107 0.59 -7.38 3.29
CA TYR A 107 0.61 -7.74 1.88
C TYR A 107 -0.62 -7.25 1.11
N LYS A 108 -1.64 -6.71 1.79
CA LYS A 108 -2.80 -6.13 1.13
C LYS A 108 -2.47 -4.72 0.61
N THR A 109 -1.89 -4.67 -0.57
CA THR A 109 -1.64 -3.44 -1.32
C THR A 109 -2.37 -3.47 -2.65
N PRO A 110 -2.72 -2.33 -3.26
CA PRO A 110 -3.38 -2.31 -4.57
C PRO A 110 -2.64 -3.10 -5.63
N HIS A 111 -1.30 -3.00 -5.64
CA HIS A 111 -0.44 -3.72 -6.58
C HIS A 111 -0.55 -5.24 -6.42
N ILE A 112 -0.37 -5.74 -5.18
CA ILE A 112 -0.45 -7.18 -4.89
C ILE A 112 -1.84 -7.72 -5.18
N CYS A 113 -2.90 -7.01 -4.78
CA CYS A 113 -4.26 -7.41 -5.09
C CYS A 113 -4.47 -7.52 -6.60
N LYS A 114 -4.07 -6.49 -7.37
CA LYS A 114 -4.16 -6.53 -8.83
C LYS A 114 -3.40 -7.71 -9.43
N LYS A 115 -2.17 -7.99 -8.96
CA LYS A 115 -1.34 -9.09 -9.48
C LYS A 115 -2.02 -10.43 -9.25
N VAL A 116 -2.44 -10.72 -8.02
CA VAL A 116 -3.01 -12.02 -7.66
C VAL A 116 -4.38 -12.24 -8.32
N PHE A 117 -5.28 -11.26 -8.25
CA PHE A 117 -6.61 -11.38 -8.88
C PHE A 117 -6.56 -11.28 -10.40
N GLY A 118 -5.58 -10.56 -10.95
CA GLY A 118 -5.34 -10.50 -12.40
C GLY A 118 -4.89 -11.83 -13.00
N ASP A 119 -4.30 -12.71 -12.19
CA ASP A 119 -3.89 -14.07 -12.56
C ASP A 119 -4.99 -15.11 -12.23
N ASP A 120 -6.23 -14.69 -12.05
CA ASP A 120 -7.37 -15.55 -11.67
C ASP A 120 -7.14 -16.36 -10.38
N ARG A 121 -6.39 -15.77 -9.43
CA ARG A 121 -6.14 -16.33 -8.10
C ARG A 121 -6.75 -15.48 -7.01
N VAL A 122 -6.85 -15.99 -5.81
CA VAL A 122 -7.48 -15.31 -4.68
C VAL A 122 -6.45 -14.95 -3.62
N LEU A 123 -6.51 -13.72 -3.13
CA LEU A 123 -5.74 -13.25 -1.98
C LEU A 123 -6.66 -13.14 -0.76
N SER A 124 -6.43 -13.97 0.25
CA SER A 124 -7.13 -13.90 1.54
C SER A 124 -6.25 -13.23 2.58
N THR A 125 -6.70 -12.08 3.09
CA THR A 125 -5.97 -11.31 4.11
C THR A 125 -6.89 -10.88 5.24
N ALA A 126 -6.32 -10.46 6.37
CA ALA A 126 -7.09 -9.78 7.41
C ALA A 126 -7.66 -8.45 6.89
N TYR A 127 -8.86 -8.13 7.33
CA TYR A 127 -9.41 -6.80 7.08
C TYR A 127 -8.62 -5.75 7.85
N LYS A 128 -8.21 -4.71 7.14
CA LYS A 128 -7.60 -3.52 7.71
C LYS A 128 -8.59 -2.36 7.60
N ARG A 129 -9.09 -1.92 8.76
CA ARG A 129 -10.01 -0.77 8.80
C ARG A 129 -9.29 0.47 8.25
N PRO A 130 -9.85 1.17 7.26
CA PRO A 130 -9.30 2.43 6.80
C PRO A 130 -9.25 3.45 7.93
N MET A 131 -8.17 4.23 7.97
CA MET A 131 -8.05 5.31 8.95
C MET A 131 -9.00 6.45 8.59
N THR A 132 -9.72 6.93 9.60
CA THR A 132 -10.60 8.10 9.50
C THR A 132 -10.15 9.15 10.51
N MET A 133 -10.60 10.38 10.34
CA MET A 133 -10.41 11.43 11.32
C MET A 133 -11.08 11.03 12.64
N LYS A 134 -10.40 11.25 13.77
CA LYS A 134 -10.97 10.93 15.10
C LYS A 134 -12.27 11.71 15.30
N GLY A 135 -13.37 10.99 15.56
CA GLY A 135 -14.71 11.56 15.73
C GLY A 135 -15.37 12.02 14.44
N GLY A 136 -14.72 11.79 13.28
CA GLY A 136 -15.25 12.17 11.97
C GLY A 136 -16.14 11.11 11.34
N HIS A 137 -16.67 11.44 10.16
CA HIS A 137 -17.42 10.48 9.35
C HIS A 137 -16.58 9.27 9.00
N GLU A 138 -17.19 8.11 9.09
CA GLU A 138 -16.59 6.85 8.70
C GLU A 138 -16.46 6.77 7.18
N TRP A 139 -15.40 6.09 6.71
CA TRP A 139 -15.05 6.08 5.30
C TRP A 139 -16.17 5.50 4.40
N TRP A 140 -16.94 4.51 4.85
CA TRP A 140 -18.03 3.89 4.08
C TRP A 140 -19.23 4.81 3.87
N LYS A 141 -19.30 5.95 4.56
CA LYS A 141 -20.31 6.98 4.29
C LYS A 141 -20.00 7.79 3.04
N TYR A 142 -18.79 7.63 2.49
CA TYR A 142 -18.41 8.22 1.20
C TYR A 142 -18.58 7.16 0.13
N VAL A 143 -19.67 7.25 -0.64
CA VAL A 143 -20.02 6.24 -1.64
C VAL A 143 -19.42 6.60 -2.98
N TYR A 144 -18.69 5.66 -3.58
CA TYR A 144 -18.18 5.82 -4.93
C TYR A 144 -19.26 5.42 -5.94
N ASP A 145 -19.55 6.32 -6.87
CA ASP A 145 -20.42 6.07 -8.02
C ASP A 145 -19.53 5.82 -9.23
N GLU A 146 -19.52 4.57 -9.69
CA GLU A 146 -18.70 4.13 -10.80
C GLU A 146 -19.15 4.70 -12.14
N PHE A 147 -20.46 4.88 -12.32
CA PHE A 147 -21.03 5.36 -13.57
C PHE A 147 -20.67 6.83 -13.82
N TYR A 148 -20.76 7.68 -12.79
CA TYR A 148 -20.43 9.09 -12.89
C TYR A 148 -18.98 9.41 -12.52
N ASP A 149 -18.17 8.43 -12.12
CA ASP A 149 -16.80 8.59 -11.61
C ASP A 149 -16.71 9.72 -10.57
N CYS A 150 -17.54 9.64 -9.55
CA CYS A 150 -17.61 10.63 -8.48
C CYS A 150 -17.78 9.98 -7.12
N ILE A 151 -17.60 10.75 -6.05
CA ILE A 151 -17.87 10.29 -4.68
C ILE A 151 -18.99 11.11 -4.08
N ILE A 152 -19.99 10.44 -3.51
CA ILE A 152 -21.10 11.05 -2.79
C ILE A 152 -20.76 11.11 -1.31
N CYS A 153 -20.83 12.30 -0.71
CA CYS A 153 -20.55 12.50 0.72
C CYS A 153 -21.76 12.15 1.60
N PRO A 154 -21.62 12.06 2.94
CA PRO A 154 -22.72 11.78 3.86
C PRO A 154 -23.89 12.77 3.79
N GLU A 155 -23.66 13.99 3.30
CA GLU A 155 -24.68 15.02 3.08
C GLU A 155 -25.18 15.03 1.61
N TYR A 156 -25.01 13.92 0.89
CA TYR A 156 -25.48 13.71 -0.49
C TYR A 156 -24.92 14.71 -1.49
N GLN A 157 -23.76 15.32 -1.20
CA GLN A 157 -23.08 16.20 -2.14
C GLN A 157 -22.02 15.45 -2.93
N VAL A 158 -21.87 15.81 -4.19
CA VAL A 158 -20.93 15.19 -5.11
C VAL A 158 -19.52 15.76 -4.94
N LEU A 159 -18.55 14.89 -4.78
CA LEU A 159 -17.12 15.19 -4.92
C LEU A 159 -16.69 14.77 -6.32
N ASN A 160 -16.33 15.75 -7.13
CA ASN A 160 -15.90 15.49 -8.50
C ASN A 160 -14.44 15.05 -8.57
N TYR A 161 -14.13 14.23 -9.59
CA TYR A 161 -12.76 13.91 -9.94
C TYR A 161 -11.96 15.19 -10.20
N SER A 162 -10.78 15.29 -9.64
CA SER A 162 -9.89 16.43 -9.77
C SER A 162 -8.59 16.08 -10.51
N THR A 163 -7.89 15.04 -10.05
CA THR A 163 -6.62 14.60 -10.61
C THR A 163 -6.26 13.20 -10.14
N THR A 164 -5.29 12.57 -10.83
CA THR A 164 -4.65 11.35 -10.33
C THR A 164 -3.20 11.66 -9.99
N ASN A 165 -2.78 11.31 -8.78
CA ASN A 165 -1.41 11.54 -8.35
C ASN A 165 -0.45 10.50 -8.97
N ARG A 166 0.88 10.66 -8.74
CA ARG A 166 1.90 9.76 -9.29
C ARG A 166 1.85 8.35 -8.71
N ASP A 167 1.24 8.19 -7.55
CA ASP A 167 1.09 6.90 -6.86
C ASP A 167 -0.19 6.17 -7.28
N GLY A 168 -0.92 6.67 -8.28
CA GLY A 168 -2.12 6.04 -8.82
C GLY A 168 -3.40 6.33 -8.03
N TYR A 169 -3.40 7.29 -7.10
CA TYR A 169 -4.61 7.68 -6.40
C TYR A 169 -5.36 8.78 -7.14
N ARG A 170 -6.60 8.51 -7.52
CA ARG A 170 -7.57 9.48 -8.00
C ARG A 170 -8.03 10.33 -6.81
N GLU A 171 -8.02 11.64 -6.95
CA GLU A 171 -8.48 12.60 -5.95
C GLU A 171 -9.84 13.17 -6.36
N TYR A 172 -10.81 13.05 -5.47
CA TYR A 172 -12.15 13.61 -5.61
C TYR A 172 -12.31 14.75 -4.63
N LYS A 173 -12.77 15.92 -5.09
CA LYS A 173 -12.84 17.13 -4.28
C LYS A 173 -14.26 17.68 -4.25
N SER A 174 -14.65 18.14 -3.06
CA SER A 174 -15.93 18.81 -2.84
C SER A 174 -15.91 20.26 -3.32
N ASP A 175 -17.09 20.83 -3.59
CA ASP A 175 -17.22 22.25 -3.81
C ASP A 175 -17.08 23.02 -2.47
N PRO A 176 -16.10 23.94 -2.36
CA PRO A 176 -15.89 24.72 -1.14
C PRO A 176 -17.08 25.62 -0.79
N LYS A 177 -17.87 26.08 -1.77
CA LYS A 177 -19.05 26.92 -1.53
C LYS A 177 -20.15 26.14 -0.79
N ILE A 178 -20.34 24.88 -1.15
CA ILE A 178 -21.30 23.99 -0.50
C ILE A 178 -20.79 23.62 0.90
N CYS A 179 -19.52 23.21 1.00
CA CYS A 179 -18.93 22.79 2.26
C CYS A 179 -18.76 23.90 3.29
N ALA A 180 -18.68 25.17 2.86
CA ALA A 180 -18.63 26.32 3.77
C ALA A 180 -19.84 26.37 4.70
N ASN A 181 -21.03 26.03 4.18
CA ASN A 181 -22.30 26.05 4.91
C ASN A 181 -22.78 24.67 5.38
N CYS A 182 -21.94 23.63 5.24
CA CYS A 182 -22.32 22.28 5.59
C CYS A 182 -22.41 22.09 7.12
N PRO A 183 -23.53 21.58 7.65
CA PRO A 183 -23.75 21.43 9.09
C PRO A 183 -22.79 20.42 9.72
N THR A 184 -22.39 19.37 8.99
CA THR A 184 -21.51 18.31 9.47
C THR A 184 -20.04 18.49 9.04
N ARG A 185 -19.67 19.68 8.55
CA ARG A 185 -18.31 19.95 8.09
C ARG A 185 -17.23 19.58 9.12
N HIS A 186 -17.48 19.85 10.40
CA HIS A 186 -16.54 19.55 11.50
C HIS A 186 -16.22 18.05 11.64
N LEU A 187 -17.13 17.17 11.18
CA LEU A 187 -16.93 15.72 11.13
C LEU A 187 -16.25 15.26 9.82
N CYS A 188 -16.13 16.16 8.84
CA CYS A 188 -15.73 15.84 7.47
C CYS A 188 -14.33 16.37 7.14
N THR A 189 -14.06 17.66 7.37
CA THR A 189 -12.78 18.29 7.01
C THR A 189 -12.43 19.45 7.93
N HIS A 190 -11.13 19.59 8.22
CA HIS A 190 -10.54 20.75 8.90
C HIS A 190 -9.78 21.67 7.92
N SER A 191 -9.99 21.49 6.60
CA SER A 191 -9.35 22.35 5.60
C SER A 191 -9.78 23.81 5.78
N LYS A 192 -8.81 24.73 5.70
CA LYS A 192 -9.06 26.18 5.72
C LYS A 192 -9.86 26.65 4.50
N ASP A 193 -9.70 25.93 3.38
CA ASP A 193 -10.36 26.22 2.10
C ASP A 193 -11.72 25.51 1.97
N PHE A 194 -12.21 24.90 3.06
CA PHE A 194 -13.48 24.15 3.09
C PHE A 194 -13.59 23.01 2.08
N ILE A 195 -12.46 22.45 1.64
CA ILE A 195 -12.40 21.36 0.67
C ILE A 195 -12.23 20.02 1.41
N LYS A 196 -13.11 19.06 1.12
CA LYS A 196 -12.91 17.65 1.43
C LYS A 196 -12.28 16.97 0.22
N THR A 197 -11.16 16.29 0.42
CA THR A 197 -10.57 15.41 -0.58
C THR A 197 -10.72 13.96 -0.11
N VAL A 198 -11.24 13.12 -1.00
CA VAL A 198 -11.29 11.66 -0.84
C VAL A 198 -10.46 11.05 -1.96
N THR A 199 -9.66 10.06 -1.62
CA THR A 199 -8.79 9.39 -2.60
C THR A 199 -9.23 7.95 -2.82
N ARG A 200 -9.21 7.48 -4.08
CA ARG A 200 -9.44 6.10 -4.48
C ARG A 200 -8.31 5.66 -5.41
N HIS A 201 -7.65 4.56 -5.09
CA HIS A 201 -6.61 4.02 -5.97
C HIS A 201 -7.23 3.47 -7.26
N ILE A 202 -6.52 3.57 -8.40
CA ILE A 202 -6.99 3.05 -9.71
C ILE A 202 -7.28 1.54 -9.68
N TRP A 203 -6.63 0.80 -8.77
CA TRP A 203 -6.82 -0.64 -8.56
C TRP A 203 -7.61 -0.94 -7.27
N LYS A 204 -8.45 -0.02 -6.84
CA LYS A 204 -9.24 -0.19 -5.60
C LYS A 204 -10.19 -1.38 -5.68
N ASP A 205 -10.72 -1.66 -6.87
CA ASP A 205 -11.64 -2.78 -7.10
C ASP A 205 -11.00 -4.12 -6.72
N TYR A 206 -9.72 -4.32 -7.02
CA TYR A 206 -8.97 -5.51 -6.61
C TYR A 206 -8.76 -5.59 -5.08
N GLU A 207 -8.59 -4.47 -4.40
CA GLU A 207 -8.56 -4.47 -2.93
C GLU A 207 -9.93 -4.83 -2.34
N GLU A 208 -11.01 -4.40 -2.97
CA GLU A 208 -12.39 -4.72 -2.58
C GLU A 208 -12.67 -6.21 -2.76
N LEU A 209 -12.20 -6.84 -3.85
CA LEU A 209 -12.25 -8.30 -4.01
C LEU A 209 -11.55 -9.04 -2.85
N ALA A 210 -10.40 -8.55 -2.38
CA ALA A 210 -9.72 -9.13 -1.23
C ALA A 210 -10.51 -8.92 0.08
N ASP A 211 -11.23 -7.80 0.21
CA ASP A 211 -12.13 -7.57 1.35
C ASP A 211 -13.35 -8.50 1.30
N ASP A 212 -13.91 -8.75 0.13
CA ASP A 212 -15.08 -9.61 -0.07
C ASP A 212 -14.74 -11.10 0.13
N ALA A 213 -13.51 -11.51 -0.20
CA ALA A 213 -13.03 -12.86 0.05
C ALA A 213 -13.19 -13.28 1.52
N ARG A 214 -13.09 -12.34 2.48
CA ARG A 214 -13.29 -12.61 3.92
C ARG A 214 -14.69 -13.14 4.27
N TYR A 215 -15.70 -12.84 3.46
CA TYR A 215 -17.07 -13.32 3.69
C TYR A 215 -17.31 -14.74 3.15
N THR A 216 -16.38 -15.24 2.35
CA THR A 216 -16.45 -16.61 1.81
C THR A 216 -15.99 -17.63 2.84
N PRO A 217 -16.81 -18.62 3.24
CA PRO A 217 -16.49 -19.56 4.33
C PRO A 217 -15.19 -20.34 4.12
N ILE A 218 -14.84 -20.68 2.87
CA ILE A 218 -13.58 -21.37 2.57
C ILE A 218 -12.36 -20.51 2.89
N TYR A 219 -12.37 -19.23 2.49
CA TYR A 219 -11.23 -18.35 2.75
C TYR A 219 -11.13 -17.93 4.22
N GLN A 220 -12.24 -17.85 4.93
CA GLN A 220 -12.23 -17.69 6.39
C GLN A 220 -11.52 -18.85 7.09
N ARG A 221 -11.80 -20.09 6.67
CA ARG A 221 -11.13 -21.29 7.21
C ARG A 221 -9.64 -21.27 6.90
N MET A 222 -9.28 -20.98 5.63
CA MET A 222 -7.89 -20.88 5.21
C MET A 222 -7.13 -19.81 6.01
N TYR A 223 -7.73 -18.64 6.23
CA TYR A 223 -7.11 -17.59 7.03
C TYR A 223 -6.92 -17.99 8.50
N LYS A 224 -7.89 -18.69 9.09
CA LYS A 224 -7.79 -19.20 10.47
C LYS A 224 -6.68 -20.25 10.60
N ALA A 225 -6.47 -21.07 9.57
CA ALA A 225 -5.44 -22.11 9.55
C ALA A 225 -4.00 -21.55 9.58
N ARG A 226 -3.78 -20.25 9.36
CA ARG A 226 -2.45 -19.61 9.46
C ARG A 226 -1.76 -19.87 10.80
N LYS A 227 -2.51 -19.94 11.89
CA LYS A 227 -1.96 -20.23 13.22
C LYS A 227 -1.29 -21.59 13.31
N GLU A 228 -1.84 -22.56 12.59
CA GLU A 228 -1.38 -23.95 12.58
C GLU A 228 -0.36 -24.22 11.45
N THR A 229 -0.22 -23.28 10.52
CA THR A 229 0.71 -23.39 9.38
C THR A 229 1.86 -22.39 9.53
N ILE A 230 1.81 -21.25 8.86
CA ILE A 230 2.95 -20.32 8.78
C ILE A 230 3.37 -19.75 10.13
N GLU A 231 2.43 -19.49 11.05
CA GLU A 231 2.80 -18.97 12.39
C GLU A 231 3.56 -20.05 13.20
N ARG A 232 3.14 -21.33 13.06
CA ARG A 232 3.84 -22.46 13.67
C ARG A 232 5.22 -22.65 13.04
N VAL A 233 5.34 -22.60 11.71
CA VAL A 233 6.64 -22.65 11.02
C VAL A 233 7.60 -21.60 11.57
N PHE A 234 7.17 -20.36 11.76
CA PHE A 234 8.01 -19.32 12.36
C PHE A 234 8.33 -19.56 13.84
N ALA A 235 7.41 -20.15 14.59
CA ALA A 235 7.67 -20.53 15.98
C ALA A 235 8.73 -21.61 16.06
N ASP A 236 8.59 -22.69 15.31
CA ASP A 236 9.54 -23.81 15.26
C ASP A 236 10.91 -23.36 14.77
N ALA A 237 10.96 -22.53 13.73
CA ALA A 237 12.19 -21.94 13.23
C ALA A 237 12.97 -21.18 14.32
N LYS A 238 12.26 -20.39 15.13
CA LYS A 238 12.87 -19.59 16.20
C LYS A 238 13.24 -20.40 17.43
N GLU A 239 12.37 -21.32 17.87
CA GLU A 239 12.55 -22.04 19.14
C GLU A 239 13.41 -23.30 18.98
N GLN A 240 13.20 -24.07 17.90
CA GLN A 240 13.86 -25.37 17.73
C GLN A 240 15.07 -25.29 16.79
N HIS A 241 15.02 -24.39 15.79
CA HIS A 241 16.08 -24.30 14.77
C HIS A 241 17.01 -23.11 14.95
N GLY A 242 16.88 -22.37 16.08
CA GLY A 242 17.80 -21.29 16.47
C GLY A 242 17.79 -20.06 15.57
N MET A 243 16.67 -19.80 14.86
CA MET A 243 16.57 -18.66 13.94
C MET A 243 16.23 -17.33 14.62
N ARG A 244 16.25 -17.24 15.96
CA ARG A 244 16.10 -15.95 16.66
C ARG A 244 17.27 -15.02 16.43
N TYR A 245 18.49 -15.59 16.32
CA TYR A 245 19.72 -14.85 16.15
C TYR A 245 20.58 -15.54 15.09
N THR A 246 21.20 -14.77 14.23
CA THR A 246 22.21 -15.27 13.29
C THR A 246 23.61 -14.94 13.79
N ARG A 247 24.56 -15.82 13.53
CA ARG A 247 26.00 -15.60 13.73
C ARG A 247 26.68 -15.14 12.43
N TYR A 248 25.95 -15.15 11.33
CA TYR A 248 26.44 -14.75 10.02
C TYR A 248 26.20 -13.28 9.78
N THR A 249 27.09 -12.64 9.07
CA THR A 249 27.03 -11.25 8.62
C THR A 249 26.96 -11.21 7.10
N GLY A 250 26.28 -10.17 6.57
CA GLY A 250 26.06 -10.00 5.16
C GLY A 250 24.84 -10.78 4.63
N LEU A 251 24.05 -10.10 3.80
CA LEU A 251 22.76 -10.61 3.28
C LEU A 251 22.91 -11.98 2.60
N ALA A 252 23.96 -12.18 1.80
CA ALA A 252 24.17 -13.43 1.06
C ALA A 252 24.36 -14.64 2.00
N GLN A 253 25.17 -14.48 3.03
CA GLN A 253 25.42 -15.56 4.00
C GLN A 253 24.19 -15.85 4.84
N VAL A 254 23.49 -14.81 5.30
CA VAL A 254 22.23 -14.96 6.07
C VAL A 254 21.17 -15.63 5.22
N LYS A 255 21.03 -15.25 3.94
CA LYS A 255 20.10 -15.88 3.00
C LYS A 255 20.36 -17.38 2.84
N ASN A 256 21.61 -17.78 2.65
CA ASN A 256 21.98 -19.20 2.55
C ASN A 256 21.70 -19.94 3.85
N TRP A 257 22.05 -19.35 5.00
CA TRP A 257 21.79 -19.94 6.31
C TRP A 257 20.29 -20.13 6.56
N VAL A 258 19.45 -19.14 6.25
CA VAL A 258 17.98 -19.24 6.40
C VAL A 258 17.43 -20.35 5.51
N LYS A 259 17.85 -20.43 4.24
CA LYS A 259 17.43 -21.49 3.31
C LYS A 259 17.78 -22.88 3.84
N LEU A 260 19.01 -23.06 4.33
CA LEU A 260 19.43 -24.34 4.92
C LEU A 260 18.63 -24.71 6.18
N LYS A 261 18.29 -23.73 7.01
CA LYS A 261 17.45 -23.95 8.20
C LYS A 261 16.05 -24.43 7.83
N PHE A 262 15.39 -23.75 6.88
CA PHE A 262 14.07 -24.18 6.44
C PHE A 262 14.10 -25.51 5.66
N ALA A 263 15.18 -25.82 4.94
CA ALA A 263 15.34 -27.11 4.27
C ALA A 263 15.56 -28.28 5.26
N ALA A 264 15.99 -27.98 6.48
CA ALA A 264 16.22 -28.99 7.54
C ALA A 264 15.01 -29.13 8.50
N MET A 265 13.97 -28.34 8.31
CA MET A 265 12.70 -28.42 9.06
C MET A 265 11.75 -29.40 8.41
#